data_09b0ee1cec33a202e9b5449b137b9a36
#
_entry.id   09b0ee1cec33a202e9b5449b137b9a36
#
_cell.length_a   1.000
_cell.length_b   1.000
_cell.length_c   1.000
_cell.angle_alpha   90.00
_cell.angle_beta   90.00
_cell.angle_gamma   90.00
#
_symmetry.space_group_name_H-M   'P 1'
#
loop_
_entity.id
_entity.type
_entity.pdbx_description
1 polymer ?
#
loop_
_entity_poly.entity_id
_entity_poly.type
_entity_poly.pdbx_seq_one_letter_code
_entity_poly.pdbx_strand_id
1 'polypeptide(L)' 'MNPAEQLPPTRFEIYRCDSKKWHWRLISKADVIAKSPQGYVSKQGCLNALNRVKLLMEEAELFELAA' A
#
# COMPACT_ATOMS: atom_id res chain seq x y z
N MET A 1 -9.93 1.61 -25.12
CA MET A 1 -8.71 1.34 -24.36
C MET A 1 -9.06 0.84 -22.97
N ASN A 2 -8.44 -0.24 -22.52
CA ASN A 2 -8.69 -0.82 -21.21
C ASN A 2 -7.99 0.03 -20.14
N PRO A 3 -8.72 0.56 -19.14
CA PRO A 3 -8.09 1.36 -18.07
C PRO A 3 -6.93 0.66 -17.37
N ALA A 4 -6.96 -0.67 -17.26
CA ALA A 4 -5.90 -1.42 -16.61
C ALA A 4 -4.56 -1.30 -17.36
N GLU A 5 -4.60 -1.10 -18.67
CA GLU A 5 -3.39 -0.95 -19.48
C GLU A 5 -2.70 0.38 -19.24
N GLN A 6 -3.41 1.35 -18.63
CA GLN A 6 -2.89 2.68 -18.37
C GLN A 6 -2.29 2.81 -16.97
N LEU A 7 -2.41 1.79 -16.15
CA LEU A 7 -1.90 1.84 -14.79
C LEU A 7 -0.39 1.66 -14.78
N PRO A 8 0.33 2.43 -13.95
CA PRO A 8 1.77 2.21 -13.79
C PRO A 8 2.02 0.78 -13.30
N PRO A 9 3.09 0.13 -13.76
CA PRO A 9 3.39 -1.24 -13.30
C PRO A 9 3.75 -1.31 -11.82
N THR A 10 4.31 -0.25 -11.26
CA THR A 10 4.58 -0.16 -9.82
C THR A 10 3.72 0.95 -9.25
N ARG A 11 2.84 0.59 -8.32
CA ARG A 11 1.87 1.55 -7.79
C ARG A 11 1.35 1.13 -6.43
N PHE A 12 0.89 2.11 -5.67
CA PHE A 12 0.05 1.84 -4.53
C PHE A 12 -1.40 1.84 -4.97
N GLU A 13 -2.17 0.92 -4.42
CA GLU A 13 -3.61 0.87 -4.62
C GLU A 13 -4.30 0.96 -3.28
N ILE A 14 -5.41 1.68 -3.23
CA ILE A 14 -6.29 1.64 -2.06
C ILE A 14 -7.58 0.97 -2.50
N TYR A 15 -8.14 0.18 -1.61
CA TYR A 15 -9.35 -0.57 -1.92
C TYR A 15 -10.17 -0.80 -0.65
N ARG A 16 -11.45 -1.06 -0.86
CA ARG A 16 -12.37 -1.33 0.24
C ARG A 16 -12.69 -2.82 0.24
N CYS A 17 -12.54 -3.45 1.38
CA CYS A 17 -12.79 -4.90 1.50
C CYS A 17 -14.25 -5.17 1.90
N ASP A 18 -14.60 -6.47 1.99
CA ASP A 18 -15.95 -6.90 2.32
C ASP A 18 -16.41 -6.42 3.69
N SER A 19 -15.51 -6.22 4.62
CA SER A 19 -15.83 -5.67 5.94
C SER A 19 -16.01 -4.16 5.94
N LYS A 20 -16.03 -3.55 4.74
CA LYS A 20 -16.20 -2.11 4.53
C LYS A 20 -15.07 -1.26 5.09
N LYS A 21 -13.91 -1.86 5.29
CA LYS A 21 -12.71 -1.14 5.72
C LYS A 21 -11.81 -0.90 4.53
N TRP A 22 -11.02 0.17 4.63
CA TRP A 22 -10.09 0.56 3.58
C TRP A 22 -8.71 -0.01 3.84
N HIS A 23 -8.06 -0.45 2.76
CA HIS A 23 -6.72 -1.04 2.80
C HIS A 23 -5.88 -0.43 1.70
N TRP A 24 -4.57 -0.49 1.88
CA TRP A 24 -3.65 -0.15 0.79
C TRP A 24 -2.76 -1.36 0.49
N ARG A 25 -2.23 -1.37 -0.71
CA ARG A 25 -1.25 -2.38 -1.12
C ARG A 25 -0.29 -1.78 -2.13
N LEU A 26 0.92 -2.33 -2.17
CA LEU A 26 1.95 -1.98 -3.15
C LEU A 26 2.03 -3.10 -4.17
N ILE A 27 1.86 -2.74 -5.43
CA ILE A 27 1.89 -3.68 -6.55
C ILE A 27 3.13 -3.38 -7.38
N SER A 28 3.85 -4.42 -7.77
CA SER A 28 4.93 -4.30 -8.74
C SER A 28 4.80 -5.42 -9.74
N LYS A 29 4.60 -5.08 -11.01
CA LYS A 29 4.49 -6.06 -12.11
C LYS A 29 3.49 -7.17 -11.80
N ALA A 30 2.31 -6.81 -11.32
CA ALA A 30 1.23 -7.72 -10.97
C ALA A 30 1.43 -8.49 -9.64
N ASP A 31 2.55 -8.31 -8.96
CA ASP A 31 2.79 -8.94 -7.68
C ASP A 31 2.46 -8.01 -6.54
N VAL A 32 1.80 -8.51 -5.50
CA VAL A 32 1.57 -7.77 -4.27
C VAL A 32 2.83 -7.85 -3.42
N ILE A 33 3.54 -6.73 -3.32
CA ILE A 33 4.81 -6.67 -2.60
C ILE A 33 4.59 -6.39 -1.11
N ALA A 34 3.61 -5.56 -0.79
CA ALA A 34 3.29 -5.18 0.58
C ALA A 34 1.84 -4.77 0.67
N LYS A 35 1.27 -4.85 1.86
CA LYS A 35 -0.10 -4.40 2.09
C LYS A 35 -0.24 -3.89 3.51
N SER A 36 -1.33 -3.12 3.76
CA SER A 36 -1.56 -2.54 5.07
C SER A 36 -1.72 -3.63 6.13
N PRO A 37 -1.16 -3.42 7.33
CA PRO A 37 -1.29 -4.39 8.43
C PRO A 37 -2.70 -4.47 8.98
N GLN A 38 -3.53 -3.46 8.73
CA GLN A 38 -4.89 -3.39 9.24
C GLN A 38 -5.79 -2.67 8.24
N GLY A 39 -7.10 -2.76 8.49
CA GLY A 39 -8.08 -1.98 7.74
C GLY A 39 -8.35 -0.65 8.43
N TYR A 40 -8.69 0.36 7.66
CA TYR A 40 -9.01 1.70 8.14
C TYR A 40 -10.49 2.00 7.94
N VAL A 41 -11.08 2.69 8.90
CA VAL A 41 -12.52 2.99 8.87
C VAL A 41 -12.86 3.93 7.72
N SER A 42 -11.96 4.87 7.41
CA SER A 42 -12.21 5.85 6.34
C SER A 42 -11.14 5.79 5.27
N LYS A 43 -11.51 6.22 4.07
CA LYS A 43 -10.59 6.35 2.96
C LYS A 43 -9.47 7.33 3.31
N GLN A 44 -9.83 8.46 3.92
CA GLN A 44 -8.84 9.48 4.29
C GLN A 44 -7.84 8.95 5.30
N GLY A 45 -8.32 8.16 6.28
CA GLY A 45 -7.43 7.53 7.25
C GLY A 45 -6.45 6.58 6.58
N CYS A 46 -6.92 5.82 5.60
CA CYS A 46 -6.05 4.92 4.83
C CYS A 46 -4.99 5.70 4.04
N LEU A 47 -5.40 6.78 3.38
CA LEU A 47 -4.47 7.62 2.61
C LEU A 47 -3.42 8.27 3.52
N ASN A 48 -3.85 8.76 4.70
CA ASN A 48 -2.91 9.36 5.65
C ASN A 48 -1.87 8.33 6.12
N ALA A 49 -2.34 7.12 6.43
CA ALA A 49 -1.45 6.05 6.85
C ALA A 49 -0.47 5.65 5.73
N LEU A 50 -0.96 5.56 4.50
CA LEU A 50 -0.13 5.24 3.35
C LEU A 50 0.95 6.30 3.13
N ASN A 51 0.58 7.58 3.19
CA ASN A 51 1.54 8.66 3.02
C ASN A 51 2.62 8.63 4.10
N ARG A 52 2.24 8.30 5.33
CA ARG A 52 3.19 8.14 6.42
C ARG A 52 4.14 6.98 6.15
N VAL A 53 3.62 5.85 5.68
CA VAL A 53 4.46 4.69 5.35
C VAL A 53 5.47 5.05 4.26
N LYS A 54 5.04 5.77 3.25
CA LYS A 54 5.93 6.19 2.16
C LYS A 54 7.09 7.04 2.69
N LEU A 55 6.82 7.96 3.58
CA LEU A 55 7.84 8.81 4.17
C LEU A 55 8.78 8.01 5.07
N LEU A 56 8.22 7.11 5.89
CA LEU A 56 9.03 6.29 6.79
C LEU A 56 9.92 5.32 6.03
N MET A 57 9.48 4.83 4.89
CA MET A 57 10.28 3.93 4.06
C MET A 57 11.57 4.60 3.58
N GLU A 58 11.51 5.89 3.29
CA GLU A 58 12.70 6.64 2.88
C GLU A 58 13.70 6.83 4.01
N GLU A 59 13.21 6.90 5.25
CA GLU A 59 14.05 7.10 6.43
C GLU A 59 14.57 5.78 7.01
N ALA A 60 13.87 4.68 6.74
CA ALA A 60 14.18 3.40 7.37
C ALA A 60 15.54 2.87 6.91
N GLU A 61 16.33 2.44 7.87
CA GLU A 61 17.63 1.83 7.61
C GLU A 61 17.50 0.32 7.69
N LEU A 62 18.35 -0.37 6.94
CA LEU A 62 18.38 -1.82 6.96
C LEU A 62 19.24 -2.30 8.11
N PHE A 63 18.66 -3.12 8.99
CA PHE A 63 19.41 -3.77 10.05
C PHE A 63 19.26 -5.27 9.91
N GLU A 64 20.36 -5.97 9.94
CA GLU A 64 20.34 -7.42 9.97
C GLU A 64 20.40 -7.85 11.43
N LEU A 65 19.35 -8.55 11.86
CA LEU A 65 19.28 -9.02 13.24
C LEU A 65 19.98 -10.36 13.36
N ALA A 66 20.79 -10.51 14.43
CA ALA A 66 21.45 -11.77 14.72
C ALA A 66 20.41 -12.80 15.17
N ALA A 67 20.50 -14.01 14.65
CA ALA A 67 19.58 -15.09 15.01
C ALA A 67 19.90 -15.64 16.40
#